data_91d9781796a7448626471c99ffeb9085
#
_entry.id   91d9781796a7448626471c99ffeb9085
#
_cell.length_a   1.000
_cell.length_b   1.000
_cell.length_c   1.000
_cell.angle_alpha   90.00
_cell.angle_beta   90.00
_cell.angle_gamma   90.00
#
_symmetry.space_group_name_H-M   'P 1'
#
loop_
_entity.id
_entity.type
_entity.pdbx_description
1 polymer ?
#
loop_
_entity_poly.entity_id
_entity_poly.type
_entity_poly.pdbx_seq_one_letter_code
_entity_poly.pdbx_strand_id
1 'polypeptide(L)'
;LKCREYLDKKLEESDELFYGINTGFGFLQNVQIDKKQLRTLQNNLLLSHACGMGEEVQEEIVKLMIMLKIKSLSYGYSGVGIDVVKRLMDMHNNDVLPVIYTQGSLGASGDLAPLSHLCVPLIGAGEVRYSGEKMNAAAALEKFDWQPIELQSKEGLALINGTQFMSAYGMCSLIKSERLLLWADVIAAISLDAFDGSIDSLNERLHSIRDHQGQVSVAANIRKLLEGSEIAAQQKAKSQDPYSFRCIPQV
;
A
#
# COMPACT_ATOMS: atom_id res chain seq x y z
N LEU A 1 -0.80 10.76 21.19
CA LEU A 1 -0.52 11.89 22.08
C LEU A 1 0.63 11.59 23.05
N LYS A 2 0.55 10.59 23.92
CA LYS A 2 1.58 10.28 24.93
C LYS A 2 3.02 10.23 24.39
N CYS A 3 3.22 9.65 23.21
CA CYS A 3 4.55 9.56 22.60
C CYS A 3 5.06 10.96 22.15
N ARG A 4 4.17 11.83 21.68
CA ARG A 4 4.51 13.22 21.30
C ARG A 4 4.88 14.01 22.55
N GLU A 5 4.06 13.96 23.58
CA GLU A 5 4.29 14.64 24.84
C GLU A 5 5.62 14.20 25.51
N TYR A 6 5.91 12.89 25.47
CA TYR A 6 7.19 12.36 25.95
C TYR A 6 8.38 12.94 25.16
N LEU A 7 8.25 12.98 23.81
CA LEU A 7 9.32 13.50 22.97
C LEU A 7 9.57 15.00 23.21
N ASP A 8 8.51 15.79 23.32
CA ASP A 8 8.62 17.22 23.59
C ASP A 8 9.31 17.47 24.92
N LYS A 9 8.87 16.78 25.97
CA LYS A 9 9.50 16.86 27.29
C LYS A 9 10.97 16.45 27.26
N LYS A 10 11.31 15.35 26.57
CA LYS A 10 12.69 14.88 26.44
C LYS A 10 13.60 15.90 25.75
N LEU A 11 13.07 16.59 24.73
CA LEU A 11 13.80 17.64 24.01
C LEU A 11 13.95 18.95 24.80
N GLU A 12 13.07 19.19 25.77
CA GLU A 12 13.19 20.33 26.69
C GLU A 12 14.19 20.06 27.80
N GLU A 13 14.22 18.84 28.33
CA GLU A 13 15.00 18.45 29.49
C GLU A 13 16.43 17.98 29.17
N SER A 14 16.77 17.73 27.88
CA SER A 14 18.05 17.14 27.48
C SER A 14 18.63 17.81 26.24
N ASP A 15 19.92 18.10 26.27
CA ASP A 15 20.72 18.53 25.10
C ASP A 15 21.31 17.33 24.33
N GLU A 16 20.86 16.13 24.60
CA GLU A 16 21.29 14.89 23.96
C GLU A 16 20.95 14.93 22.46
N LEU A 17 21.84 14.38 21.63
CA LEU A 17 21.62 14.29 20.17
C LEU A 17 20.75 13.08 19.84
N PHE A 18 19.60 13.34 19.22
CA PHE A 18 18.69 12.31 18.72
C PHE A 18 18.63 12.39 17.20
N TYR A 19 19.06 11.33 16.54
CA TYR A 19 19.13 11.27 15.08
C TYR A 19 17.79 11.65 14.40
N GLY A 20 17.87 12.61 13.50
CA GLY A 20 16.72 13.07 12.72
C GLY A 20 15.60 13.76 13.51
N ILE A 21 15.86 14.06 14.80
CA ILE A 21 14.96 14.79 15.68
C ILE A 21 15.51 16.19 15.95
N ASN A 22 16.73 16.26 16.49
CA ASN A 22 17.46 17.50 16.74
C ASN A 22 18.86 17.48 16.10
N THR A 23 19.11 16.55 15.18
CA THR A 23 20.31 16.51 14.35
C THR A 23 19.94 16.59 12.85
N GLY A 24 20.93 16.83 12.00
CA GLY A 24 20.81 16.59 10.57
C GLY A 24 20.67 15.10 10.23
N PHE A 25 20.64 14.79 8.93
CA PHE A 25 20.45 13.43 8.40
C PHE A 25 21.71 12.92 7.69
N GLY A 26 21.87 11.61 7.60
CA GLY A 26 22.97 10.97 6.90
C GLY A 26 24.32 11.46 7.41
N PHE A 27 25.11 12.10 6.58
CA PHE A 27 26.44 12.64 6.93
C PHE A 27 26.39 13.69 8.04
N LEU A 28 25.25 14.37 8.22
CA LEU A 28 25.03 15.41 9.24
C LEU A 28 24.45 14.85 10.54
N GLN A 29 24.49 13.57 10.76
CA GLN A 29 23.91 12.88 11.93
C GLN A 29 24.40 13.38 13.29
N ASN A 30 25.62 13.94 13.34
CA ASN A 30 26.24 14.48 14.57
C ASN A 30 26.14 16.01 14.64
N VAL A 31 25.51 16.68 13.67
CA VAL A 31 25.35 18.12 13.67
C VAL A 31 24.06 18.48 14.38
N GLN A 32 24.20 19.14 15.54
CA GLN A 32 23.05 19.64 16.28
C GLN A 32 22.37 20.78 15.51
N ILE A 33 21.04 20.72 15.43
CA ILE A 33 20.21 21.74 14.80
C ILE A 33 19.57 22.61 15.88
N ASP A 34 19.68 23.92 15.74
CA ASP A 34 19.04 24.88 16.64
C ASP A 34 17.52 24.62 16.71
N LYS A 35 16.96 24.70 17.91
CA LYS A 35 15.51 24.51 18.15
C LYS A 35 14.65 25.38 17.23
N LYS A 36 15.11 26.61 16.90
CA LYS A 36 14.41 27.51 15.97
C LYS A 36 14.40 27.04 14.52
N GLN A 37 15.35 26.17 14.14
CA GLN A 37 15.50 25.65 12.79
C GLN A 37 14.87 24.27 12.61
N LEU A 38 14.45 23.61 13.69
CA LEU A 38 13.90 22.26 13.63
C LEU A 38 12.67 22.16 12.71
N ARG A 39 11.78 23.16 12.73
CA ARG A 39 10.63 23.22 11.84
C ARG A 39 11.06 23.32 10.36
N THR A 40 11.98 24.22 10.07
CA THR A 40 12.53 24.40 8.71
C THR A 40 13.20 23.12 8.23
N LEU A 41 13.92 22.42 9.12
CA LEU A 41 14.54 21.14 8.82
C LEU A 41 13.50 20.10 8.40
N GLN A 42 12.37 19.97 9.12
CA GLN A 42 11.32 19.00 8.81
C GLN A 42 10.65 19.31 7.46
N ASN A 43 10.36 20.58 7.17
CA ASN A 43 9.81 20.99 5.88
C ASN A 43 10.81 20.73 4.74
N ASN A 44 12.07 21.09 4.92
CA ASN A 44 13.12 20.89 3.93
C ASN A 44 13.35 19.39 3.66
N LEU A 45 13.18 18.54 4.70
CA LEU A 45 13.28 17.10 4.53
C LEU A 45 12.19 16.60 3.56
N LEU A 46 10.94 17.01 3.72
CA LEU A 46 9.87 16.66 2.80
C LEU A 46 10.17 17.19 1.38
N LEU A 47 10.49 18.48 1.26
CA LEU A 47 10.69 19.12 -0.04
C LEU A 47 11.86 18.50 -0.82
N SER A 48 12.97 18.21 -0.14
CA SER A 48 14.18 17.65 -0.78
C SER A 48 14.01 16.21 -1.24
N HIS A 49 13.09 15.46 -0.65
CA HIS A 49 12.81 14.06 -1.01
C HIS A 49 11.64 13.91 -1.99
N ALA A 50 10.88 14.96 -2.27
CA ALA A 50 9.80 14.97 -3.26
C ALA A 50 10.37 15.07 -4.69
N CYS A 51 11.19 14.09 -5.09
CA CYS A 51 11.92 14.05 -6.34
C CYS A 51 11.50 12.88 -7.25
N GLY A 52 10.29 12.35 -7.04
CA GLY A 52 9.73 11.28 -7.86
C GLY A 52 9.53 11.70 -9.31
N MET A 53 9.64 10.75 -10.23
CA MET A 53 9.54 10.93 -11.68
C MET A 53 8.70 9.82 -12.32
N GLY A 54 8.51 9.91 -13.62
CA GLY A 54 7.75 8.94 -14.40
C GLY A 54 6.25 9.23 -14.42
N GLU A 55 5.46 8.21 -14.57
CA GLU A 55 4.00 8.32 -14.60
C GLU A 55 3.43 8.53 -13.20
N GLU A 56 2.24 9.09 -13.13
CA GLU A 56 1.53 9.26 -11.87
C GLU A 56 1.02 7.90 -11.35
N VAL A 57 1.09 7.71 -10.06
CA VAL A 57 0.57 6.55 -9.36
C VAL A 57 -0.96 6.58 -9.39
N GLN A 58 -1.59 5.44 -9.64
CA GLN A 58 -3.04 5.29 -9.66
C GLN A 58 -3.68 5.73 -8.34
N GLU A 59 -4.81 6.42 -8.41
CA GLU A 59 -5.49 6.99 -7.23
C GLU A 59 -5.84 5.95 -6.17
N GLU A 60 -6.17 4.73 -6.59
CA GLU A 60 -6.44 3.61 -5.67
C GLU A 60 -5.23 3.26 -4.80
N ILE A 61 -4.03 3.28 -5.39
CA ILE A 61 -2.77 3.05 -4.66
C ILE A 61 -2.51 4.21 -3.71
N VAL A 62 -2.72 5.45 -4.15
CA VAL A 62 -2.55 6.64 -3.30
C VAL A 62 -3.49 6.60 -2.09
N LYS A 63 -4.76 6.23 -2.28
CA LYS A 63 -5.72 6.04 -1.19
C LYS A 63 -5.25 4.99 -0.18
N LEU A 64 -4.75 3.85 -0.68
CA LEU A 64 -4.18 2.81 0.18
C LEU A 64 -2.94 3.31 0.94
N MET A 65 -2.07 4.07 0.30
CA MET A 65 -0.89 4.67 0.95
C MET A 65 -1.30 5.59 2.10
N ILE A 66 -2.27 6.50 1.90
CA ILE A 66 -2.79 7.38 2.94
C ILE A 66 -3.34 6.55 4.10
N MET A 67 -4.19 5.58 3.83
CA MET A 67 -4.79 4.69 4.84
C MET A 67 -3.72 3.94 5.64
N LEU A 68 -2.72 3.36 4.97
CA LEU A 68 -1.62 2.65 5.61
C LEU A 68 -0.75 3.60 6.46
N LYS A 69 -0.54 4.84 5.99
CA LYS A 69 0.20 5.86 6.75
C LYS A 69 -0.56 6.26 8.01
N ILE A 70 -1.86 6.54 7.90
CA ILE A 70 -2.73 6.81 9.04
C ILE A 70 -2.65 5.67 10.06
N LYS A 71 -2.83 4.43 9.61
CA LYS A 71 -2.74 3.24 10.46
C LYS A 71 -1.41 3.17 11.19
N SER A 72 -0.30 3.32 10.46
CA SER A 72 1.05 3.27 11.03
C SER A 72 1.28 4.33 12.11
N LEU A 73 0.87 5.57 11.84
CA LEU A 73 1.03 6.68 12.79
C LEU A 73 0.10 6.53 14.01
N SER A 74 -1.08 5.95 13.82
CA SER A 74 -2.09 5.74 14.88
C SER A 74 -1.65 4.74 15.95
N TYR A 75 -0.65 3.90 15.70
CA TYR A 75 -0.04 3.07 16.76
C TYR A 75 0.63 3.90 17.87
N GLY A 76 0.95 5.18 17.60
CA GLY A 76 1.42 6.12 18.63
C GLY A 76 2.89 5.97 19.01
N TYR A 77 3.72 5.32 18.19
CA TYR A 77 5.17 5.17 18.43
C TYR A 77 6.04 6.16 17.66
N SER A 78 5.45 6.93 16.74
CA SER A 78 6.22 7.81 15.84
C SER A 78 6.46 9.21 16.39
N GLY A 79 5.81 9.61 17.47
CA GLY A 79 5.96 10.94 18.08
C GLY A 79 5.40 12.06 17.21
N VAL A 80 4.37 11.81 16.41
CA VAL A 80 3.67 12.82 15.62
C VAL A 80 2.51 13.42 16.40
N GLY A 81 2.19 14.69 16.11
CA GLY A 81 1.03 15.38 16.62
C GLY A 81 -0.27 14.82 16.01
N ILE A 82 -1.37 15.04 16.70
CA ILE A 82 -2.69 14.57 16.25
C ILE A 82 -3.15 15.25 14.96
N ASP A 83 -2.75 16.51 14.74
CA ASP A 83 -3.19 17.30 13.59
C ASP A 83 -2.67 16.76 12.26
N VAL A 84 -1.46 16.19 12.26
CA VAL A 84 -0.90 15.49 11.11
C VAL A 84 -1.78 14.30 10.71
N VAL A 85 -2.16 13.48 11.69
CA VAL A 85 -2.99 12.28 11.44
C VAL A 85 -4.39 12.69 11.01
N LYS A 86 -5.00 13.68 11.66
CA LYS A 86 -6.32 14.22 11.29
C LYS A 86 -6.32 14.74 9.86
N ARG A 87 -5.32 15.54 9.47
CA ARG A 87 -5.25 16.07 8.11
C ARG A 87 -5.12 14.94 7.06
N LEU A 88 -4.34 13.89 7.32
CA LEU A 88 -4.29 12.74 6.43
C LEU A 88 -5.66 12.04 6.34
N MET A 89 -6.41 11.96 7.45
CA MET A 89 -7.79 11.44 7.45
C MET A 89 -8.73 12.34 6.65
N ASP A 90 -8.62 13.67 6.82
CA ASP A 90 -9.44 14.64 6.08
C ASP A 90 -9.17 14.54 4.58
N MET A 91 -7.90 14.43 4.17
CA MET A 91 -7.52 14.23 2.76
C MET A 91 -8.10 12.93 2.20
N HIS A 92 -7.99 11.82 2.95
CA HIS A 92 -8.56 10.53 2.54
C HIS A 92 -10.09 10.60 2.40
N ASN A 93 -10.77 11.17 3.38
CA ASN A 93 -12.23 11.20 3.44
C ASN A 93 -12.87 12.14 2.40
N ASN A 94 -12.13 13.15 1.96
CA ASN A 94 -12.57 14.12 0.95
C ASN A 94 -11.99 13.84 -0.45
N ASP A 95 -11.33 12.71 -0.66
CA ASP A 95 -10.69 12.35 -1.93
C ASP A 95 -9.69 13.41 -2.45
N VAL A 96 -9.01 14.10 -1.54
CA VAL A 96 -7.91 14.99 -1.87
C VAL A 96 -6.62 14.18 -1.92
N LEU A 97 -6.27 13.70 -3.11
CA LEU A 97 -5.23 12.71 -3.30
C LEU A 97 -3.91 13.33 -3.76
N PRO A 98 -2.81 13.22 -3.00
CA PRO A 98 -1.50 13.68 -3.44
C PRO A 98 -1.07 13.09 -4.78
N VAL A 99 -0.44 13.89 -5.63
CA VAL A 99 0.18 13.40 -6.86
C VAL A 99 1.51 12.78 -6.52
N ILE A 100 1.63 11.48 -6.80
CA ILE A 100 2.81 10.66 -6.52
C ILE A 100 3.27 10.04 -7.84
N TYR A 101 4.58 9.83 -7.99
CA TYR A 101 5.16 9.29 -9.22
C TYR A 101 5.68 7.86 -9.00
N THR A 102 5.68 7.08 -10.09
CA THR A 102 6.04 5.65 -10.07
C THR A 102 7.50 5.38 -9.84
N GLN A 103 8.39 6.35 -10.11
CA GLN A 103 9.84 6.22 -9.98
C GLN A 103 10.35 7.15 -8.88
N GLY A 104 11.27 6.66 -8.03
CA GLY A 104 11.89 7.45 -6.96
C GLY A 104 12.09 6.70 -5.65
N SER A 105 11.39 5.58 -5.40
CA SER A 105 11.67 4.75 -4.24
C SER A 105 12.93 3.90 -4.48
N LEU A 106 13.88 3.97 -3.55
CA LEU A 106 15.07 3.10 -3.52
C LEU A 106 14.86 1.87 -2.64
N GLY A 107 14.01 1.99 -1.61
CA GLY A 107 13.65 0.91 -0.69
C GLY A 107 14.64 0.65 0.47
N ALA A 108 15.84 1.23 0.47
CA ALA A 108 16.86 0.98 1.50
C ALA A 108 16.47 1.55 2.88
N SER A 109 15.79 2.71 2.91
CA SER A 109 15.26 3.35 4.12
C SER A 109 13.73 3.47 4.09
N GLY A 110 13.08 2.64 3.28
CA GLY A 110 11.67 2.74 2.95
C GLY A 110 11.41 3.58 1.69
N ASP A 111 10.18 3.98 1.51
CA ASP A 111 9.68 4.62 0.29
C ASP A 111 9.79 6.15 0.39
N LEU A 112 11.00 6.70 0.60
CA LEU A 112 11.21 8.12 0.96
C LEU A 112 10.57 9.09 -0.04
N ALA A 113 10.88 8.99 -1.33
CA ALA A 113 10.35 9.93 -2.33
C ALA A 113 8.83 9.81 -2.52
N PRO A 114 8.22 8.62 -2.70
CA PRO A 114 6.77 8.49 -2.74
C PRO A 114 6.06 9.01 -1.49
N LEU A 115 6.61 8.73 -0.30
CA LEU A 115 6.03 9.22 0.95
C LEU A 115 6.23 10.72 1.14
N SER A 116 7.30 11.28 0.59
CA SER A 116 7.47 12.72 0.53
C SER A 116 6.39 13.36 -0.32
N HIS A 117 6.16 12.88 -1.55
CA HIS A 117 5.05 13.34 -2.38
C HIS A 117 3.68 13.17 -1.70
N LEU A 118 3.49 12.07 -0.95
CA LEU A 118 2.27 11.89 -0.16
C LEU A 118 2.06 13.02 0.86
N CYS A 119 3.13 13.52 1.45
CA CYS A 119 3.07 14.38 2.64
C CYS A 119 3.32 15.87 2.37
N VAL A 120 3.97 16.25 1.26
CA VAL A 120 4.18 17.69 0.94
C VAL A 120 2.89 18.49 0.85
N PRO A 121 1.72 17.96 0.46
CA PRO A 121 0.47 18.70 0.51
C PRO A 121 0.04 19.13 1.91
N LEU A 122 0.47 18.43 2.96
CA LEU A 122 0.19 18.81 4.35
C LEU A 122 0.74 20.21 4.69
N ILE A 123 1.87 20.57 4.08
CA ILE A 123 2.53 21.88 4.27
C ILE A 123 2.20 22.87 3.15
N GLY A 124 1.22 22.57 2.28
CA GLY A 124 0.79 23.43 1.18
C GLY A 124 1.68 23.39 -0.07
N ALA A 125 2.59 22.43 -0.19
CA ALA A 125 3.47 22.26 -1.33
C ALA A 125 3.03 21.07 -2.21
N GLY A 126 3.53 21.02 -3.46
CA GLY A 126 3.21 19.95 -4.40
C GLY A 126 1.82 20.07 -5.00
N GLU A 127 1.31 18.94 -5.49
CA GLU A 127 0.05 18.87 -6.24
C GLU A 127 -0.85 17.77 -5.67
N VAL A 128 -2.16 17.96 -5.85
CA VAL A 128 -3.19 16.96 -5.50
C VAL A 128 -4.17 16.79 -6.65
N ARG A 129 -4.86 15.65 -6.68
CA ARG A 129 -6.06 15.42 -7.47
C ARG A 129 -7.29 15.53 -6.57
N TYR A 130 -8.29 16.26 -7.08
CA TYR A 130 -9.59 16.39 -6.44
C TYR A 130 -10.68 16.45 -7.52
N SER A 131 -11.70 15.61 -7.40
CA SER A 131 -12.78 15.50 -8.41
C SER A 131 -12.28 15.27 -9.84
N GLY A 132 -11.20 14.49 -10.01
CA GLY A 132 -10.58 14.20 -11.31
C GLY A 132 -9.65 15.28 -11.85
N GLU A 133 -9.60 16.44 -11.22
CA GLU A 133 -8.73 17.55 -11.63
C GLU A 133 -7.46 17.61 -10.80
N LYS A 134 -6.36 17.96 -11.45
CA LYS A 134 -5.06 18.19 -10.79
C LYS A 134 -4.93 19.68 -10.44
N MET A 135 -4.54 19.95 -9.20
CA MET A 135 -4.37 21.32 -8.72
C MET A 135 -3.19 21.45 -7.76
N ASN A 136 -2.73 22.66 -7.54
CA ASN A 136 -1.72 22.95 -6.52
C ASN A 136 -2.28 22.65 -5.12
N ALA A 137 -1.46 22.08 -4.26
CA ALA A 137 -1.86 21.73 -2.90
C ALA A 137 -2.31 22.94 -2.07
N ALA A 138 -1.67 24.11 -2.23
CA ALA A 138 -2.09 25.32 -1.54
C ALA A 138 -3.52 25.73 -1.91
N ALA A 139 -3.89 25.65 -3.19
CA ALA A 139 -5.24 25.94 -3.65
C ALA A 139 -6.28 24.92 -3.12
N ALA A 140 -5.88 23.66 -2.98
CA ALA A 140 -6.73 22.66 -2.36
C ALA A 140 -6.93 22.94 -0.86
N LEU A 141 -5.88 23.30 -0.13
CA LEU A 141 -5.98 23.69 1.28
C LEU A 141 -6.93 24.89 1.46
N GLU A 142 -6.79 25.92 0.63
CA GLU A 142 -7.69 27.08 0.65
C GLU A 142 -9.15 26.70 0.38
N LYS A 143 -9.39 25.82 -0.60
CA LYS A 143 -10.74 25.35 -0.96
C LYS A 143 -11.46 24.66 0.20
N PHE A 144 -10.73 23.95 1.06
CA PHE A 144 -11.28 23.23 2.20
C PHE A 144 -11.16 24.01 3.53
N ASP A 145 -10.71 25.25 3.50
CA ASP A 145 -10.38 26.06 4.69
C ASP A 145 -9.39 25.33 5.64
N TRP A 146 -8.44 24.61 5.04
CA TRP A 146 -7.38 23.92 5.78
C TRP A 146 -6.12 24.76 5.84
N GLN A 147 -5.65 25.04 7.04
CA GLN A 147 -4.36 25.69 7.20
C GLN A 147 -3.20 24.70 6.96
N PRO A 148 -2.10 25.12 6.32
CA PRO A 148 -0.90 24.28 6.23
C PRO A 148 -0.46 23.78 7.61
N ILE A 149 -0.07 22.52 7.70
CA ILE A 149 0.46 21.94 8.94
C ILE A 149 1.85 22.49 9.23
N GLU A 150 2.06 22.97 10.43
CA GLU A 150 3.37 23.34 10.93
C GLU A 150 4.05 22.13 11.57
N LEU A 151 4.95 21.48 10.82
CA LEU A 151 5.63 20.28 11.30
C LEU A 151 6.52 20.55 12.50
N GLN A 152 6.38 19.71 13.51
CA GLN A 152 7.21 19.70 14.70
C GLN A 152 8.44 18.78 14.51
N SER A 153 9.37 18.83 15.47
CA SER A 153 10.54 17.92 15.47
C SER A 153 10.14 16.46 15.27
N LYS A 154 10.89 15.73 14.46
CA LYS A 154 10.67 14.32 14.08
C LYS A 154 9.51 14.07 13.10
N GLU A 155 8.56 14.98 12.92
CA GLU A 155 7.37 14.71 12.10
C GLU A 155 7.70 14.50 10.63
N GLY A 156 8.59 15.30 10.05
CA GLY A 156 9.06 15.07 8.68
C GLY A 156 9.67 13.68 8.51
N LEU A 157 10.55 13.28 9.44
CA LEU A 157 11.16 11.94 9.42
C LEU A 157 10.09 10.84 9.56
N ALA A 158 9.13 10.99 10.47
CA ALA A 158 8.05 10.01 10.65
C ALA A 158 7.15 9.88 9.42
N LEU A 159 6.97 10.97 8.68
CA LEU A 159 6.15 11.01 7.49
C LEU A 159 6.79 10.31 6.30
N ILE A 160 8.10 10.52 6.04
CA ILE A 160 8.75 9.95 4.86
C ILE A 160 9.31 8.54 5.08
N ASN A 161 9.56 8.11 6.33
CA ASN A 161 10.03 6.76 6.60
C ASN A 161 8.86 5.78 6.73
N GLY A 162 8.99 4.66 6.04
CA GLY A 162 8.00 3.59 6.02
C GLY A 162 7.93 2.90 4.67
N THR A 163 7.06 1.90 4.56
CA THR A 163 6.90 1.03 3.40
C THR A 163 5.50 1.09 2.80
N GLN A 164 4.80 2.22 2.98
CA GLN A 164 3.39 2.31 2.59
C GLN A 164 3.19 2.26 1.08
N PHE A 165 4.15 2.72 0.28
CA PHE A 165 4.12 2.60 -1.17
C PHE A 165 4.21 1.14 -1.61
N MET A 166 5.25 0.42 -1.19
CA MET A 166 5.39 -1.02 -1.45
C MET A 166 4.17 -1.82 -0.96
N SER A 167 3.72 -1.53 0.26
CA SER A 167 2.60 -2.23 0.88
C SER A 167 1.28 -1.98 0.14
N ALA A 168 1.03 -0.76 -0.36
CA ALA A 168 -0.15 -0.44 -1.15
C ALA A 168 -0.19 -1.23 -2.47
N TYR A 169 0.93 -1.30 -3.19
CA TYR A 169 1.05 -2.15 -4.40
C TYR A 169 0.87 -3.62 -4.07
N GLY A 170 1.48 -4.11 -2.98
CA GLY A 170 1.32 -5.49 -2.51
C GLY A 170 -0.13 -5.83 -2.21
N MET A 171 -0.84 -4.98 -1.49
CA MET A 171 -2.27 -5.17 -1.19
C MET A 171 -3.13 -5.18 -2.47
N CYS A 172 -2.91 -4.22 -3.36
CA CYS A 172 -3.64 -4.17 -4.63
C CYS A 172 -3.38 -5.41 -5.48
N SER A 173 -2.13 -5.86 -5.55
CA SER A 173 -1.74 -7.08 -6.28
C SER A 173 -2.40 -8.31 -5.67
N LEU A 174 -2.44 -8.43 -4.34
CA LEU A 174 -3.09 -9.54 -3.65
C LEU A 174 -4.59 -9.61 -3.96
N ILE A 175 -5.31 -8.48 -3.84
CA ILE A 175 -6.75 -8.40 -4.13
C ILE A 175 -7.04 -8.79 -5.59
N LYS A 176 -6.21 -8.31 -6.54
CA LYS A 176 -6.35 -8.66 -7.96
C LYS A 176 -6.06 -10.15 -8.19
N SER A 177 -5.05 -10.70 -7.53
CA SER A 177 -4.69 -12.12 -7.64
C SER A 177 -5.79 -13.04 -7.12
N GLU A 178 -6.41 -12.70 -6.00
CA GLU A 178 -7.55 -13.46 -5.46
C GLU A 178 -8.72 -13.50 -6.46
N ARG A 179 -9.04 -12.37 -7.08
CA ARG A 179 -10.09 -12.33 -8.14
C ARG A 179 -9.71 -13.17 -9.36
N LEU A 180 -8.45 -13.10 -9.78
CA LEU A 180 -7.97 -13.90 -10.91
C LEU A 180 -8.03 -15.41 -10.63
N LEU A 181 -7.71 -15.83 -9.41
CA LEU A 181 -7.82 -17.23 -9.02
C LEU A 181 -9.28 -17.74 -9.08
N LEU A 182 -10.23 -16.95 -8.60
CA LEU A 182 -11.66 -17.30 -8.72
C LEU A 182 -12.10 -17.45 -10.18
N TRP A 183 -11.70 -16.50 -11.04
CA TRP A 183 -11.98 -16.58 -12.47
C TRP A 183 -11.27 -17.75 -13.15
N ALA A 184 -10.06 -18.09 -12.71
CA ALA A 184 -9.33 -19.24 -13.23
C ALA A 184 -10.10 -20.55 -13.00
N ASP A 185 -10.68 -20.75 -11.81
CA ASP A 185 -11.50 -21.92 -11.50
C ASP A 185 -12.76 -21.99 -12.40
N VAL A 186 -13.44 -20.84 -12.60
CA VAL A 186 -14.63 -20.75 -13.48
C VAL A 186 -14.26 -21.06 -14.94
N ILE A 187 -13.20 -20.45 -15.45
CA ILE A 187 -12.72 -20.67 -16.82
C ILE A 187 -12.27 -22.12 -17.00
N ALA A 188 -11.60 -22.68 -16.00
CA ALA A 188 -11.19 -24.08 -16.01
C ALA A 188 -12.38 -25.03 -16.10
N ALA A 189 -13.43 -24.80 -15.33
CA ALA A 189 -14.65 -25.61 -15.36
C ALA A 189 -15.33 -25.52 -16.73
N ILE A 190 -15.54 -24.32 -17.28
CA ILE A 190 -16.12 -24.12 -18.60
C ILE A 190 -15.28 -24.80 -19.69
N SER A 191 -13.96 -24.65 -19.62
CA SER A 191 -13.05 -25.21 -20.60
C SER A 191 -13.02 -26.73 -20.56
N LEU A 192 -13.04 -27.32 -19.35
CA LEU A 192 -13.07 -28.77 -19.16
C LEU A 192 -14.39 -29.39 -19.70
N ASP A 193 -15.51 -28.69 -19.43
CA ASP A 193 -16.82 -29.09 -19.90
C ASP A 193 -16.93 -29.01 -21.43
N ALA A 194 -16.52 -27.90 -22.02
CA ALA A 194 -16.51 -27.68 -23.47
C ALA A 194 -15.55 -28.60 -24.23
N PHE A 195 -14.46 -29.04 -23.57
CA PHE A 195 -13.51 -30.01 -24.13
C PHE A 195 -14.00 -31.46 -24.05
N ASP A 196 -15.11 -31.73 -23.39
CA ASP A 196 -15.60 -33.08 -23.03
C ASP A 196 -14.57 -33.84 -22.17
N GLY A 197 -13.93 -33.14 -21.23
CA GLY A 197 -12.90 -33.69 -20.37
C GLY A 197 -13.45 -34.52 -19.22
N SER A 198 -12.59 -35.35 -18.61
CA SER A 198 -12.95 -36.19 -17.46
C SER A 198 -12.77 -35.41 -16.14
N ILE A 199 -13.77 -35.53 -15.27
CA ILE A 199 -13.69 -35.03 -13.88
C ILE A 199 -12.91 -35.97 -12.95
N ASP A 200 -12.48 -37.11 -13.39
CA ASP A 200 -11.76 -38.09 -12.56
C ASP A 200 -10.47 -37.55 -11.97
N SER A 201 -9.77 -36.69 -12.73
CA SER A 201 -8.56 -36.03 -12.28
C SER A 201 -8.79 -35.06 -11.13
N LEU A 202 -10.03 -34.64 -10.90
CA LEU A 202 -10.45 -33.74 -9.82
C LEU A 202 -10.89 -34.49 -8.56
N ASN A 203 -10.80 -35.82 -8.53
CA ASN A 203 -11.26 -36.65 -7.41
C ASN A 203 -10.55 -36.23 -6.11
N GLU A 204 -11.31 -36.03 -5.05
CA GLU A 204 -10.83 -35.59 -3.75
C GLU A 204 -9.70 -36.47 -3.20
N ARG A 205 -9.78 -37.80 -3.40
CA ARG A 205 -8.77 -38.72 -2.92
C ARG A 205 -7.40 -38.53 -3.55
N LEU A 206 -7.35 -38.01 -4.79
CA LEU A 206 -6.08 -37.70 -5.48
C LEU A 206 -5.37 -36.48 -4.89
N HIS A 207 -6.16 -35.54 -4.37
CA HIS A 207 -5.65 -34.27 -3.87
C HIS A 207 -5.41 -34.30 -2.36
N SER A 208 -6.22 -35.05 -1.59
CA SER A 208 -6.09 -35.14 -0.12
C SER A 208 -4.83 -35.89 0.34
N ILE A 209 -4.22 -36.72 -0.51
CA ILE A 209 -2.93 -37.38 -0.20
C ILE A 209 -1.72 -36.45 -0.32
N ARG A 210 -1.91 -35.24 -0.79
CA ARG A 210 -0.89 -34.17 -0.91
C ARG A 210 -1.24 -33.05 0.03
N ASP A 211 -0.27 -32.55 0.80
CA ASP A 211 -0.48 -31.47 1.75
C ASP A 211 -0.38 -30.07 1.06
N HIS A 212 -1.27 -29.87 0.07
CA HIS A 212 -1.37 -28.62 -0.71
C HIS A 212 -2.81 -28.11 -0.71
N GLN A 213 -3.15 -27.27 0.26
CA GLN A 213 -4.50 -26.75 0.44
C GLN A 213 -5.05 -26.04 -0.80
N GLY A 214 -4.23 -25.29 -1.53
CA GLY A 214 -4.61 -24.64 -2.79
C GLY A 214 -5.09 -25.66 -3.83
N GLN A 215 -4.34 -26.73 -4.03
CA GLN A 215 -4.69 -27.82 -4.95
C GLN A 215 -6.02 -28.49 -4.56
N VAL A 216 -6.22 -28.76 -3.27
CA VAL A 216 -7.47 -29.35 -2.74
C VAL A 216 -8.65 -28.41 -3.00
N SER A 217 -8.47 -27.11 -2.73
CA SER A 217 -9.50 -26.09 -2.89
C SER A 217 -9.90 -25.91 -4.36
N VAL A 218 -8.94 -25.80 -5.28
CA VAL A 218 -9.21 -25.67 -6.73
C VAL A 218 -9.96 -26.89 -7.25
N ALA A 219 -9.52 -28.10 -6.90
CA ALA A 219 -10.22 -29.32 -7.31
C ALA A 219 -11.66 -29.37 -6.80
N ALA A 220 -11.89 -28.96 -5.56
CA ALA A 220 -13.24 -28.89 -4.97
C ALA A 220 -14.11 -27.83 -5.67
N ASN A 221 -13.56 -26.64 -5.94
CA ASN A 221 -14.26 -25.56 -6.63
C ASN A 221 -14.71 -25.98 -8.03
N ILE A 222 -13.81 -26.58 -8.81
CA ILE A 222 -14.14 -27.02 -10.17
C ILE A 222 -15.20 -28.14 -10.14
N ARG A 223 -15.10 -29.14 -9.23
CA ARG A 223 -16.15 -30.14 -9.06
C ARG A 223 -17.52 -29.49 -8.77
N LYS A 224 -17.56 -28.52 -7.87
CA LYS A 224 -18.78 -27.79 -7.51
C LYS A 224 -19.35 -27.01 -8.69
N LEU A 225 -18.50 -26.36 -9.49
CA LEU A 225 -18.91 -25.63 -10.69
C LEU A 225 -19.47 -26.56 -11.79
N LEU A 226 -19.00 -27.82 -11.87
CA LEU A 226 -19.47 -28.81 -12.83
C LEU A 226 -20.63 -29.64 -12.29
N GLU A 227 -21.12 -29.37 -11.08
CA GLU A 227 -22.26 -30.09 -10.50
C GLU A 227 -23.51 -29.90 -11.35
N GLY A 228 -24.12 -31.02 -11.79
CA GLY A 228 -25.26 -30.99 -12.70
C GLY A 228 -24.93 -30.88 -14.20
N SER A 229 -23.66 -30.83 -14.59
CA SER A 229 -23.30 -30.87 -16.00
C SER A 229 -23.59 -32.22 -16.61
N GLU A 230 -24.43 -32.24 -17.65
CA GLU A 230 -24.73 -33.46 -18.41
C GLU A 230 -23.50 -33.93 -19.22
N ILE A 231 -22.63 -33.02 -19.66
CA ILE A 231 -21.40 -33.34 -20.37
C ILE A 231 -20.39 -33.99 -19.42
N ALA A 232 -20.18 -33.43 -18.25
CA ALA A 232 -19.27 -33.98 -17.25
C ALA A 232 -19.68 -35.39 -16.78
N ALA A 233 -20.98 -35.70 -16.76
CA ALA A 233 -21.54 -36.98 -16.37
C ALA A 233 -21.41 -38.11 -17.43
N GLN A 234 -21.08 -37.76 -18.69
CA GLN A 234 -20.97 -38.73 -19.77
C GLN A 234 -19.73 -39.61 -19.63
N GLN A 235 -19.83 -40.86 -20.13
CA GLN A 235 -18.68 -41.72 -20.27
C GLN A 235 -17.72 -41.18 -21.31
N LYS A 236 -16.45 -40.99 -20.92
CA LYS A 236 -15.44 -40.37 -21.79
C LYS A 236 -14.81 -41.43 -22.72
N ALA A 237 -14.63 -41.03 -23.97
CA ALA A 237 -14.01 -41.89 -24.99
C ALA A 237 -12.49 -42.04 -24.78
N LYS A 238 -11.84 -41.04 -24.11
CA LYS A 238 -10.40 -41.01 -23.85
C LYS A 238 -10.11 -41.53 -22.45
N SER A 239 -9.06 -42.34 -22.32
CA SER A 239 -8.59 -42.82 -21.02
C SER A 239 -7.93 -41.73 -20.19
N GLN A 240 -7.44 -40.66 -20.80
CA GLN A 240 -6.73 -39.59 -20.13
C GLN A 240 -6.75 -38.28 -20.94
N ASP A 241 -7.01 -37.15 -20.27
CA ASP A 241 -6.95 -35.82 -20.85
C ASP A 241 -5.52 -35.27 -20.89
N PRO A 242 -5.26 -34.25 -21.73
CA PRO A 242 -4.02 -33.49 -21.71
C PRO A 242 -3.76 -32.86 -20.35
N TYR A 243 -2.49 -32.63 -20.00
CA TYR A 243 -2.09 -31.96 -18.75
C TYR A 243 -2.75 -30.61 -18.55
N SER A 244 -2.97 -29.86 -19.62
CA SER A 244 -3.64 -28.54 -19.58
C SER A 244 -5.02 -28.56 -18.93
N PHE A 245 -5.69 -29.73 -18.92
CA PHE A 245 -6.98 -29.91 -18.26
C PHE A 245 -6.85 -30.70 -16.95
N ARG A 246 -6.18 -31.85 -16.98
CA ARG A 246 -6.17 -32.72 -15.81
C ARG A 246 -5.25 -32.27 -14.68
N CYS A 247 -4.29 -31.38 -14.96
CA CYS A 247 -3.36 -30.86 -13.96
C CYS A 247 -3.69 -29.43 -13.49
N ILE A 248 -4.87 -28.90 -13.80
CA ILE A 248 -5.30 -27.56 -13.36
C ILE A 248 -5.14 -27.37 -11.84
N PRO A 249 -5.57 -28.32 -10.96
CA PRO A 249 -5.44 -28.12 -9.52
C PRO A 249 -3.99 -28.05 -9.04
N GLN A 250 -3.05 -28.67 -9.74
CA GLN A 250 -1.64 -28.66 -9.37
C GLN A 250 -0.93 -27.35 -9.77
N VAL A 251 -1.41 -26.68 -10.82
CA VAL A 251 -0.84 -25.41 -11.30
C VAL A 251 -1.35 -24.23 -10.49
#